data_c5ebd28d0613fd98bc3356caa2becb9e
#
_entry.id   c5ebd28d0613fd98bc3356caa2becb9e
#
_cell.length_a   1.000
_cell.length_b   1.000
_cell.length_c   1.000
_cell.angle_alpha   90.00
_cell.angle_beta   90.00
_cell.angle_gamma   90.00
#
_symmetry.space_group_name_H-M   'P 1'
#
loop_
_entity.id
_entity.type
_entity.pdbx_description
1 polymer ?
#
loop_
_entity_poly.entity_id
_entity_poly.type
_entity_poly.pdbx_seq_one_letter_code
_entity_poly.pdbx_strand_id
1 'polypeptide(L)'
;MNGSHQQMLRDAVEIYPGYIEITAKEYRDSPGNENLIFDVEEVIEKTKHFPEIEALSVRLESFMLFATQKASIGGLVGLITPKSEAEISRLKAALVEGAYPKASDEAQLYIGNEFAKRLGVTLGDEVSLIGSATDNSFAADNVKIGGIFRTGIFSFDSSCAFINKAYFDLVVEGENVASHIVITPKDKDDIPKLVAK
;
A
#
# COMPACT_ATOMS: atom_id res chain seq x y z
N MET A 1 -16.60 -29.22 0.33
CA MET A 1 -15.25 -28.81 -0.07
C MET A 1 -15.12 -27.38 -0.59
N ASN A 2 -16.22 -26.62 -0.76
CA ASN A 2 -16.15 -25.22 -1.28
C ASN A 2 -15.76 -24.15 -0.25
N GLY A 3 -15.91 -24.42 1.05
CA GLY A 3 -15.66 -23.40 2.10
C GLY A 3 -14.18 -23.01 2.26
N SER A 4 -13.26 -23.97 2.13
CA SER A 4 -11.83 -23.70 2.33
C SER A 4 -11.23 -22.83 1.21
N HIS A 5 -11.63 -23.06 -0.05
CA HIS A 5 -11.15 -22.27 -1.18
C HIS A 5 -11.70 -20.85 -1.18
N GLN A 6 -12.98 -20.68 -0.82
CA GLN A 6 -13.59 -19.35 -0.65
C GLN A 6 -12.95 -18.58 0.51
N GLN A 7 -12.57 -19.28 1.59
CA GLN A 7 -11.88 -18.66 2.71
C GLN A 7 -10.48 -18.17 2.30
N MET A 8 -9.70 -18.99 1.57
CA MET A 8 -8.38 -18.58 1.07
C MET A 8 -8.44 -17.37 0.13
N LEU A 9 -9.45 -17.33 -0.75
CA LEU A 9 -9.66 -16.18 -1.64
C LEU A 9 -10.04 -14.90 -0.85
N ARG A 10 -10.90 -15.02 0.16
CA ARG A 10 -11.25 -13.90 1.04
C ARG A 10 -10.02 -13.39 1.78
N ASP A 11 -9.27 -14.29 2.39
CA ASP A 11 -8.07 -13.94 3.15
C ASP A 11 -7.04 -13.21 2.27
N ALA A 12 -6.87 -13.64 1.01
CA ALA A 12 -5.98 -12.99 0.08
C ALA A 12 -6.44 -11.57 -0.31
N VAL A 13 -7.75 -11.37 -0.53
CA VAL A 13 -8.33 -10.05 -0.87
C VAL A 13 -8.27 -9.10 0.33
N GLU A 14 -8.51 -9.60 1.55
CA GLU A 14 -8.52 -8.79 2.78
C GLU A 14 -7.11 -8.42 3.28
N ILE A 15 -6.05 -9.09 2.81
CA ILE A 15 -4.68 -8.75 3.24
C ILE A 15 -4.31 -7.35 2.74
N TYR A 16 -4.49 -7.08 1.45
CA TYR A 16 -4.15 -5.80 0.87
C TYR A 16 -5.01 -5.41 -0.34
N PRO A 17 -5.25 -6.22 -1.39
CA PRO A 17 -5.93 -5.75 -2.60
C PRO A 17 -7.25 -5.03 -2.34
N GLY A 18 -8.12 -5.59 -1.46
CA GLY A 18 -9.44 -5.02 -1.17
C GLY A 18 -10.53 -5.55 -2.10
N TYR A 19 -11.77 -5.07 -1.90
CA TYR A 19 -12.94 -5.57 -2.64
C TYR A 19 -13.22 -4.79 -3.93
N ILE A 20 -13.05 -3.48 -3.89
CA ILE A 20 -13.27 -2.58 -5.02
C ILE A 20 -12.08 -1.63 -5.09
N GLU A 21 -11.53 -1.45 -6.27
CA GLU A 21 -10.45 -0.50 -6.55
C GLU A 21 -10.89 0.50 -7.60
N ILE A 22 -10.70 1.78 -7.30
CA ILE A 22 -10.75 2.86 -8.29
C ILE A 22 -9.33 3.13 -8.74
N THR A 23 -9.09 3.06 -10.04
CA THR A 23 -7.79 3.39 -10.67
C THR A 23 -8.02 4.31 -11.85
N ALA A 24 -7.00 5.01 -12.30
CA ALA A 24 -7.04 5.66 -13.60
C ALA A 24 -7.25 4.61 -14.71
N LYS A 25 -7.92 5.00 -15.79
CA LYS A 25 -8.40 4.07 -16.83
C LYS A 25 -7.30 3.19 -17.42
N GLU A 26 -6.10 3.72 -17.59
CA GLU A 26 -4.98 3.04 -18.24
C GLU A 26 -3.99 2.43 -17.24
N TYR A 27 -4.17 2.67 -15.92
CA TYR A 27 -3.25 2.22 -14.88
C TYR A 27 -3.06 0.69 -14.85
N ARG A 28 -4.11 -0.08 -15.10
CA ARG A 28 -4.03 -1.56 -15.09
C ARG A 28 -3.19 -2.11 -16.24
N ASP A 29 -3.22 -1.46 -17.40
CA ASP A 29 -2.50 -1.90 -18.60
C ASP A 29 -1.07 -1.35 -18.64
N SER A 30 -0.86 -0.19 -18.05
CA SER A 30 0.45 0.50 -17.95
C SER A 30 0.59 1.17 -16.59
N PRO A 31 0.98 0.42 -15.54
CA PRO A 31 1.25 1.00 -14.23
C PRO A 31 2.45 1.94 -14.31
N GLY A 32 2.22 3.23 -14.06
CA GLY A 32 3.24 4.26 -14.12
C GLY A 32 2.73 5.59 -13.62
N ASN A 33 3.65 6.53 -13.42
CA ASN A 33 3.34 7.85 -12.88
C ASN A 33 2.44 8.69 -13.81
N GLU A 34 2.42 8.39 -15.09
CA GLU A 34 1.54 9.01 -16.08
C GLU A 34 0.07 8.62 -15.94
N ASN A 35 -0.22 7.50 -15.29
CA ASN A 35 -1.55 6.91 -15.16
C ASN A 35 -2.05 6.93 -13.70
N LEU A 36 -1.66 7.92 -12.91
CA LEU A 36 -2.15 8.12 -11.56
C LEU A 36 -3.52 8.82 -11.55
N ILE A 37 -4.24 8.65 -10.46
CA ILE A 37 -5.41 9.47 -10.16
C ILE A 37 -4.88 10.81 -9.67
N PHE A 38 -5.20 11.88 -10.38
CA PHE A 38 -5.01 13.26 -9.96
C PHE A 38 -6.32 13.78 -9.35
N ASP A 39 -6.27 14.75 -8.44
CA ASP A 39 -7.44 15.27 -7.72
C ASP A 39 -8.18 14.22 -6.90
N VAL A 40 -7.42 13.45 -6.12
CA VAL A 40 -7.91 12.38 -5.23
C VAL A 40 -9.03 12.86 -4.30
N GLU A 41 -8.96 14.11 -3.83
CA GLU A 41 -9.98 14.71 -2.96
C GLU A 41 -11.34 14.78 -3.66
N GLU A 42 -11.39 15.13 -4.95
CA GLU A 42 -12.64 15.16 -5.71
C GLU A 42 -13.28 13.77 -5.81
N VAL A 43 -12.45 12.73 -6.05
CA VAL A 43 -12.92 11.34 -6.10
C VAL A 43 -13.45 10.88 -4.74
N ILE A 44 -12.74 11.23 -3.65
CA ILE A 44 -13.18 10.91 -2.29
C ILE A 44 -14.52 11.59 -1.97
N GLU A 45 -14.68 12.88 -2.29
CA GLU A 45 -15.92 13.60 -2.03
C GLU A 45 -17.10 12.98 -2.80
N LYS A 46 -16.90 12.59 -4.05
CA LYS A 46 -17.94 11.87 -4.84
C LYS A 46 -18.30 10.52 -4.20
N THR A 47 -17.30 9.78 -3.73
CA THR A 47 -17.49 8.46 -3.12
C THR A 47 -18.19 8.52 -1.75
N LYS A 48 -18.00 9.56 -0.97
CA LYS A 48 -18.66 9.75 0.34
C LYS A 48 -20.19 9.82 0.25
N HIS A 49 -20.74 10.13 -0.90
CA HIS A 49 -22.19 10.19 -1.10
C HIS A 49 -22.86 8.82 -1.27
N PHE A 50 -22.07 7.74 -1.38
CA PHE A 50 -22.63 6.39 -1.51
C PHE A 50 -22.83 5.74 -0.14
N PRO A 51 -24.08 5.56 0.33
CA PRO A 51 -24.36 5.03 1.65
C PRO A 51 -23.94 3.55 1.82
N GLU A 52 -23.67 2.86 0.72
CA GLU A 52 -23.24 1.47 0.69
C GLU A 52 -21.74 1.30 1.04
N ILE A 53 -20.97 2.40 1.08
CA ILE A 53 -19.54 2.35 1.41
C ILE A 53 -19.36 2.36 2.93
N GLU A 54 -18.55 1.44 3.44
CA GLU A 54 -18.15 1.35 4.85
C GLU A 54 -16.87 2.14 5.11
N ALA A 55 -15.84 1.88 4.31
CA ALA A 55 -14.53 2.50 4.45
C ALA A 55 -13.83 2.66 3.10
N LEU A 56 -12.88 3.59 3.04
CA LEU A 56 -11.99 3.77 1.90
C LEU A 56 -10.57 4.12 2.35
N SER A 57 -9.58 3.75 1.56
CA SER A 57 -8.19 4.15 1.75
C SER A 57 -7.53 4.54 0.42
N VAL A 58 -6.69 5.55 0.49
CA VAL A 58 -5.89 6.04 -0.63
C VAL A 58 -4.52 5.39 -0.59
N ARG A 59 -4.06 4.88 -1.71
CA ARG A 59 -2.77 4.25 -1.88
C ARG A 59 -2.02 4.83 -3.06
N LEU A 60 -0.73 5.00 -2.90
CA LEU A 60 0.19 5.24 -4.00
C LEU A 60 1.23 4.12 -3.98
N GLU A 61 1.34 3.37 -5.05
CA GLU A 61 2.30 2.28 -5.18
C GLU A 61 3.41 2.66 -6.14
N SER A 62 4.63 2.33 -5.78
CA SER A 62 5.80 2.51 -6.63
C SER A 62 6.72 1.31 -6.52
N PHE A 63 7.34 0.94 -7.64
CA PHE A 63 8.40 -0.07 -7.64
C PHE A 63 9.73 0.61 -7.43
N MET A 64 10.42 0.26 -6.34
CA MET A 64 11.68 0.88 -5.94
C MET A 64 12.77 -0.16 -5.70
N LEU A 65 14.01 0.28 -5.79
CA LEU A 65 15.17 -0.48 -5.37
C LEU A 65 15.40 -0.23 -3.86
N PHE A 66 15.41 -1.29 -3.09
CA PHE A 66 15.80 -1.30 -1.69
C PHE A 66 17.27 -1.69 -1.60
N ALA A 67 18.10 -0.78 -1.13
CA ALA A 67 19.54 -0.99 -1.06
C ALA A 67 20.05 -0.94 0.38
N THR A 68 20.92 -1.89 0.70
CA THR A 68 21.67 -1.98 1.96
C THR A 68 23.15 -2.20 1.63
N GLN A 69 24.02 -2.25 2.63
CA GLN A 69 25.42 -2.64 2.41
C GLN A 69 25.59 -4.10 1.94
N LYS A 70 24.57 -4.95 2.12
CA LYS A 70 24.63 -6.40 1.83
C LYS A 70 23.90 -6.79 0.55
N ALA A 71 22.83 -6.08 0.20
CA ALA A 71 21.95 -6.46 -0.89
C ALA A 71 21.26 -5.24 -1.52
N SER A 72 20.88 -5.39 -2.79
CA SER A 72 19.98 -4.47 -3.49
C SER A 72 18.89 -5.28 -4.19
N ILE A 73 17.64 -5.04 -3.84
CA ILE A 73 16.49 -5.84 -4.29
C ILE A 73 15.36 -4.90 -4.70
N GLY A 74 14.79 -5.13 -5.88
CA GLY A 74 13.58 -4.44 -6.33
C GLY A 74 12.36 -4.95 -5.58
N GLY A 75 11.47 -4.03 -5.19
CA GLY A 75 10.24 -4.35 -4.48
C GLY A 75 9.19 -3.26 -4.59
N LEU A 76 7.97 -3.58 -4.16
CA LEU A 76 6.86 -2.65 -4.12
C LEU A 76 6.90 -1.85 -2.82
N VAL A 77 6.84 -0.53 -2.94
CA VAL A 77 6.55 0.38 -1.83
C VAL A 77 5.10 0.83 -1.94
N GLY A 78 4.29 0.47 -0.96
CA GLY A 78 2.95 1.01 -0.78
C GLY A 78 2.97 2.22 0.15
N LEU A 79 2.59 3.36 -0.39
CA LEU A 79 2.40 4.60 0.36
C LEU A 79 0.95 4.62 0.83
N ILE A 80 0.74 4.46 2.13
CA ILE A 80 -0.57 4.26 2.73
C ILE A 80 -0.91 5.36 3.73
N THR A 81 -2.20 5.61 3.93
CA THR A 81 -2.69 6.37 5.07
C THR A 81 -2.98 5.38 6.20
N PRO A 82 -2.11 5.29 7.24
CA PRO A 82 -2.14 4.16 8.18
C PRO A 82 -3.47 3.95 8.89
N LYS A 83 -4.19 5.04 9.18
CA LYS A 83 -5.49 4.97 9.89
C LYS A 83 -6.54 4.30 9.00
N SER A 84 -6.79 4.82 7.81
CA SER A 84 -7.79 4.27 6.89
C SER A 84 -7.39 2.89 6.37
N GLU A 85 -6.10 2.66 6.14
CA GLU A 85 -5.58 1.36 5.72
C GLU A 85 -5.87 0.26 6.76
N ALA A 86 -5.75 0.58 8.06
CA ALA A 86 -6.06 -0.37 9.14
C ALA A 86 -7.56 -0.74 9.24
N GLU A 87 -8.44 0.04 8.63
CA GLU A 87 -9.88 -0.23 8.58
C GLU A 87 -10.26 -1.15 7.42
N ILE A 88 -9.46 -1.16 6.33
CA ILE A 88 -9.80 -1.88 5.10
C ILE A 88 -8.92 -3.10 4.81
N SER A 89 -7.74 -3.20 5.44
CA SER A 89 -6.80 -4.29 5.22
C SER A 89 -6.37 -4.97 6.50
N ARG A 90 -5.78 -6.15 6.37
CA ARG A 90 -5.23 -6.93 7.50
C ARG A 90 -3.75 -6.64 7.76
N LEU A 91 -3.16 -5.64 7.12
CA LEU A 91 -1.74 -5.29 7.29
C LEU A 91 -1.39 -5.02 8.75
N LYS A 92 -2.24 -4.30 9.48
CA LYS A 92 -2.01 -4.02 10.91
C LYS A 92 -2.03 -5.29 11.75
N ALA A 93 -2.91 -6.23 11.44
CA ALA A 93 -3.00 -7.51 12.15
C ALA A 93 -1.85 -8.47 11.81
N ALA A 94 -1.16 -8.25 10.70
CA ALA A 94 -0.02 -9.03 10.25
C ALA A 94 1.31 -8.65 10.94
N LEU A 95 1.32 -7.65 11.82
CA LEU A 95 2.51 -7.21 12.56
C LEU A 95 3.10 -8.35 13.38
N VAL A 96 4.41 -8.60 13.22
CA VAL A 96 5.15 -9.60 14.01
C VAL A 96 6.26 -8.98 14.88
N GLU A 97 6.86 -7.86 14.43
CA GLU A 97 7.90 -7.16 15.18
C GLU A 97 7.80 -5.64 15.00
N GLY A 98 8.15 -4.87 16.03
CA GLY A 98 8.16 -3.41 15.96
C GLY A 98 6.77 -2.79 16.06
N ALA A 99 6.48 -1.82 15.20
CA ALA A 99 5.21 -1.10 15.20
C ALA A 99 4.60 -0.98 13.79
N TYR A 100 3.27 -0.95 13.73
CA TYR A 100 2.54 -0.57 12.53
C TYR A 100 2.73 0.95 12.27
N PRO A 101 2.85 1.40 11.02
CA PRO A 101 3.04 2.81 10.67
C PRO A 101 2.04 3.73 11.38
N LYS A 102 2.49 4.91 11.77
CA LYS A 102 1.67 5.96 12.37
C LYS A 102 1.59 7.15 11.43
N ALA A 103 0.59 8.00 11.64
CA ALA A 103 0.47 9.30 11.00
C ALA A 103 1.47 10.30 11.61
N SER A 104 2.76 9.98 11.59
CA SER A 104 3.87 10.84 12.02
C SER A 104 4.76 11.12 10.82
N ASP A 105 5.51 12.20 10.86
CA ASP A 105 6.43 12.62 9.79
C ASP A 105 7.74 11.80 9.76
N GLU A 106 7.81 10.70 10.54
CA GLU A 106 8.99 9.86 10.59
C GLU A 106 9.01 8.84 9.45
N ALA A 107 10.15 8.76 8.76
CA ALA A 107 10.46 7.79 7.72
C ALA A 107 10.62 6.37 8.31
N GLN A 108 9.52 5.71 8.59
CA GLN A 108 9.53 4.35 9.09
C GLN A 108 8.92 3.38 8.09
N LEU A 109 9.71 2.39 7.69
CA LEU A 109 9.31 1.35 6.76
C LEU A 109 8.71 0.16 7.52
N TYR A 110 7.57 -0.30 7.06
CA TYR A 110 6.89 -1.52 7.48
C TYR A 110 7.09 -2.57 6.38
N ILE A 111 7.91 -3.59 6.62
CA ILE A 111 8.44 -4.50 5.59
C ILE A 111 8.02 -5.95 5.83
N GLY A 112 7.81 -6.70 4.77
CA GLY A 112 7.56 -8.14 4.86
C GLY A 112 8.75 -8.91 5.45
N ASN A 113 8.47 -9.92 6.28
CA ASN A 113 9.49 -10.67 6.99
C ASN A 113 10.48 -11.39 6.06
N GLU A 114 10.02 -11.91 4.94
CA GLU A 114 10.89 -12.56 3.97
C GLU A 114 11.71 -11.52 3.17
N PHE A 115 11.15 -10.34 2.94
CA PHE A 115 11.87 -9.24 2.29
C PHE A 115 12.99 -8.71 3.19
N ALA A 116 12.72 -8.50 4.48
CA ALA A 116 13.73 -8.11 5.48
C ALA A 116 14.88 -9.13 5.56
N LYS A 117 14.57 -10.43 5.57
CA LYS A 117 15.60 -11.50 5.54
C LYS A 117 16.47 -11.44 4.30
N ARG A 118 15.87 -11.26 3.12
CA ARG A 118 16.61 -11.16 1.85
C ARG A 118 17.52 -9.94 1.78
N LEU A 119 17.10 -8.82 2.36
CA LEU A 119 17.91 -7.59 2.47
C LEU A 119 18.96 -7.67 3.59
N GLY A 120 18.81 -8.63 4.50
CA GLY A 120 19.69 -8.81 5.66
C GLY A 120 19.53 -7.70 6.70
N VAL A 121 18.30 -7.23 6.91
CA VAL A 121 17.93 -6.15 7.84
C VAL A 121 16.99 -6.62 8.94
N THR A 122 17.03 -5.88 10.06
CA THR A 122 16.19 -6.04 11.25
C THR A 122 15.61 -4.69 11.68
N LEU A 123 14.81 -4.68 12.75
CA LEU A 123 14.28 -3.43 13.32
C LEU A 123 15.38 -2.42 13.61
N GLY A 124 15.15 -1.16 13.21
CA GLY A 124 16.06 -0.03 13.42
C GLY A 124 17.16 0.11 12.37
N ASP A 125 17.39 -0.90 11.53
CA ASP A 125 18.34 -0.80 10.42
C ASP A 125 17.86 0.19 9.37
N GLU A 126 18.78 0.83 8.65
CA GLU A 126 18.50 1.76 7.56
C GLU A 126 18.52 1.04 6.21
N VAL A 127 17.57 1.43 5.35
CA VAL A 127 17.45 0.99 3.96
C VAL A 127 17.36 2.23 3.08
N SER A 128 18.15 2.27 2.01
CA SER A 128 18.00 3.28 0.96
C SER A 128 16.90 2.86 -0.02
N LEU A 129 15.88 3.69 -0.16
CA LEU A 129 14.86 3.57 -1.20
C LEU A 129 15.29 4.41 -2.39
N ILE A 130 15.36 3.81 -3.58
CA ILE A 130 15.79 4.46 -4.80
C ILE A 130 14.77 4.17 -5.90
N GLY A 131 14.21 5.22 -6.49
CA GLY A 131 13.19 5.07 -7.52
C GLY A 131 12.91 6.36 -8.27
N SER A 132 11.72 6.45 -8.84
CA SER A 132 11.22 7.67 -9.48
C SER A 132 10.14 8.31 -8.62
N ALA A 133 10.20 9.63 -8.50
CA ALA A 133 9.12 10.44 -7.95
C ALA A 133 7.92 10.49 -8.90
N THR A 134 6.81 11.07 -8.47
CA THR A 134 5.58 11.18 -9.27
C THR A 134 5.77 12.01 -10.55
N ASP A 135 6.72 12.94 -10.56
CA ASP A 135 7.12 13.74 -11.71
C ASP A 135 8.18 13.07 -12.61
N ASN A 136 8.48 11.78 -12.38
CA ASN A 136 9.54 11.02 -13.02
C ASN A 136 10.97 11.49 -12.70
N SER A 137 11.17 12.40 -11.76
CA SER A 137 12.50 12.72 -11.26
C SER A 137 13.08 11.58 -10.43
N PHE A 138 14.40 11.59 -10.24
CA PHE A 138 15.06 10.60 -9.38
C PHE A 138 14.77 10.91 -7.92
N ALA A 139 14.27 9.90 -7.20
CA ALA A 139 14.03 9.96 -5.77
C ALA A 139 14.92 8.95 -5.04
N ALA A 140 15.59 9.40 -3.99
CA ALA A 140 16.34 8.54 -3.08
C ALA A 140 16.22 9.05 -1.65
N ASP A 141 15.93 8.16 -0.72
CA ASP A 141 15.87 8.48 0.69
C ASP A 141 16.30 7.29 1.55
N ASN A 142 16.75 7.57 2.77
CA ASN A 142 17.10 6.57 3.76
C ASN A 142 16.01 6.47 4.82
N VAL A 143 15.44 5.29 4.95
CA VAL A 143 14.34 5.02 5.87
C VAL A 143 14.74 3.94 6.87
N LYS A 144 14.21 4.00 8.09
CA LYS A 144 14.45 2.99 9.13
C LYS A 144 13.37 1.92 9.12
N ILE A 145 13.76 0.68 9.37
CA ILE A 145 12.80 -0.40 9.59
C ILE A 145 12.10 -0.16 10.94
N GLY A 146 10.84 0.26 10.88
CA GLY A 146 10.00 0.51 12.06
C GLY A 146 9.13 -0.67 12.46
N GLY A 147 8.83 -1.56 11.51
CA GLY A 147 8.04 -2.77 11.77
C GLY A 147 8.22 -3.84 10.71
N ILE A 148 7.94 -5.07 11.10
CA ILE A 148 8.02 -6.26 10.23
C ILE A 148 6.66 -6.96 10.28
N PHE A 149 6.12 -7.30 9.11
CA PHE A 149 4.88 -8.05 8.99
C PHE A 149 5.06 -9.44 8.38
N ARG A 150 4.08 -10.29 8.63
CA ARG A 150 3.96 -11.61 8.02
C ARG A 150 2.48 -11.90 7.71
N THR A 151 2.15 -11.98 6.45
CA THR A 151 0.79 -12.31 5.98
C THR A 151 0.59 -13.81 5.77
N GLY A 152 1.68 -14.53 5.58
CA GLY A 152 1.68 -15.94 5.18
C GLY A 152 1.63 -16.15 3.67
N ILE A 153 1.56 -15.10 2.86
CA ILE A 153 1.69 -15.16 1.40
C ILE A 153 3.13 -14.80 1.04
N PHE A 154 3.91 -15.82 0.67
CA PHE A 154 5.35 -15.66 0.44
C PHE A 154 5.69 -14.59 -0.60
N SER A 155 4.99 -14.53 -1.72
CA SER A 155 5.23 -13.53 -2.76
C SER A 155 5.06 -12.10 -2.23
N PHE A 156 4.03 -11.87 -1.41
CA PHE A 156 3.78 -10.59 -0.78
C PHE A 156 4.80 -10.27 0.31
N ASP A 157 5.03 -11.21 1.22
CA ASP A 157 5.98 -11.08 2.33
C ASP A 157 7.44 -10.89 1.87
N SER A 158 7.77 -11.26 0.62
CA SER A 158 9.14 -11.22 0.06
C SER A 158 9.43 -10.04 -0.86
N SER A 159 8.43 -9.20 -1.15
CA SER A 159 8.59 -8.12 -2.13
C SER A 159 7.86 -6.82 -1.78
N CYS A 160 7.06 -6.79 -0.71
CA CYS A 160 6.27 -5.62 -0.36
C CYS A 160 6.76 -4.95 0.93
N ALA A 161 6.71 -3.62 0.92
CA ALA A 161 6.92 -2.78 2.09
C ALA A 161 5.97 -1.58 2.05
N PHE A 162 5.70 -0.98 3.21
CA PHE A 162 4.76 0.13 3.35
C PHE A 162 5.37 1.26 4.13
N ILE A 163 5.01 2.49 3.75
CA ILE A 163 5.41 3.71 4.44
C ILE A 163 4.21 4.65 4.54
N ASN A 164 4.22 5.56 5.51
CA ASN A 164 3.17 6.56 5.62
C ASN A 164 3.21 7.52 4.41
N LYS A 165 2.08 7.64 3.71
CA LYS A 165 1.92 8.51 2.53
C LYS A 165 2.24 9.97 2.87
N ALA A 166 1.81 10.47 4.03
CA ALA A 166 2.08 11.85 4.44
C ALA A 166 3.57 12.19 4.51
N TYR A 167 4.41 11.22 4.91
CA TYR A 167 5.86 11.41 4.86
C TYR A 167 6.37 11.55 3.42
N PHE A 168 5.90 10.71 2.53
CA PHE A 168 6.32 10.73 1.13
C PHE A 168 5.87 11.99 0.41
N ASP A 169 4.67 12.47 0.70
CA ASP A 169 4.14 13.73 0.13
C ASP A 169 5.03 14.94 0.48
N LEU A 170 5.64 14.94 1.69
CA LEU A 170 6.60 15.96 2.08
C LEU A 170 7.93 15.90 1.32
N VAL A 171 8.36 14.67 0.94
CA VAL A 171 9.68 14.44 0.30
C VAL A 171 9.61 14.61 -1.22
N VAL A 172 8.48 14.33 -1.85
CA VAL A 172 8.36 14.17 -3.31
C VAL A 172 7.39 15.17 -3.95
N GLU A 173 6.85 16.14 -3.17
CA GLU A 173 5.85 17.12 -3.65
C GLU A 173 4.67 16.46 -4.40
N GLY A 174 4.26 15.25 -3.96
CA GLY A 174 3.23 14.42 -4.59
C GLY A 174 1.86 14.54 -3.93
N GLU A 175 1.46 15.74 -3.50
CA GLU A 175 0.15 15.95 -2.89
C GLU A 175 -0.99 15.59 -3.85
N ASN A 176 -2.05 14.97 -3.30
CA ASN A 176 -3.31 14.72 -4.01
C ASN A 176 -3.25 13.74 -5.20
N VAL A 177 -2.28 12.80 -5.19
CA VAL A 177 -2.19 11.73 -6.20
C VAL A 177 -2.33 10.34 -5.57
N ALA A 178 -2.87 9.39 -6.35
CA ALA A 178 -3.00 7.99 -5.96
C ALA A 178 -2.87 7.06 -7.16
N SER A 179 -2.37 5.86 -6.92
CA SER A 179 -2.50 4.75 -7.86
C SER A 179 -3.85 4.05 -7.73
N HIS A 180 -4.32 3.92 -6.48
CA HIS A 180 -5.55 3.23 -6.14
C HIS A 180 -6.33 3.97 -5.04
N ILE A 181 -7.64 3.97 -5.15
CA ILE A 181 -8.54 4.22 -4.02
C ILE A 181 -9.30 2.92 -3.79
N VAL A 182 -9.08 2.32 -2.62
CA VAL A 182 -9.67 1.03 -2.26
C VAL A 182 -10.90 1.26 -1.40
N ILE A 183 -11.97 0.55 -1.71
CA ILE A 183 -13.27 0.69 -1.05
C ILE A 183 -13.68 -0.65 -0.45
N THR A 184 -14.16 -0.59 0.79
CA THR A 184 -14.86 -1.69 1.45
C THR A 184 -16.35 -1.38 1.47
N PRO A 185 -17.20 -2.21 0.85
CA PRO A 185 -18.65 -2.06 0.95
C PRO A 185 -19.16 -2.54 2.31
N LYS A 186 -20.29 -1.98 2.78
CA LYS A 186 -21.00 -2.47 3.98
C LYS A 186 -21.52 -3.88 3.80
N ASP A 187 -21.99 -4.20 2.60
CA ASP A 187 -22.42 -5.54 2.21
C ASP A 187 -21.73 -5.92 0.90
N LYS A 188 -21.23 -7.15 0.86
CA LYS A 188 -20.57 -7.70 -0.35
C LYS A 188 -21.55 -7.82 -1.52
N ASP A 189 -22.83 -7.96 -1.24
CA ASP A 189 -23.89 -7.99 -2.25
C ASP A 189 -24.10 -6.63 -2.95
N ASP A 190 -23.55 -5.55 -2.40
CA ASP A 190 -23.58 -4.22 -3.02
C ASP A 190 -22.45 -3.97 -4.01
N ILE A 191 -21.44 -4.86 -4.09
CA ILE A 191 -20.31 -4.71 -5.02
C ILE A 191 -20.76 -4.47 -6.48
N PRO A 192 -21.69 -5.24 -7.06
CA PRO A 192 -22.12 -5.02 -8.45
C PRO A 192 -22.77 -3.64 -8.67
N LYS A 193 -23.46 -3.13 -7.65
CA LYS A 193 -24.11 -1.80 -7.73
C LYS A 193 -23.07 -0.68 -7.65
N LEU A 194 -22.06 -0.84 -6.81
CA LEU A 194 -20.99 0.15 -6.63
C LEU A 194 -20.08 0.22 -7.87
N VAL A 195 -19.77 -0.92 -8.47
CA VAL A 195 -18.92 -0.99 -9.69
C VAL A 195 -19.64 -0.40 -10.91
N ALA A 196 -20.97 -0.36 -10.93
CA ALA A 196 -21.78 0.19 -12.03
C ALA A 196 -22.00 1.71 -11.94
N LYS A 197 -21.63 2.35 -10.82
CA LYS A 197 -21.75 3.80 -10.57
C LYS A 197 -20.47 4.53 -10.90
#